data_548ae7e5191bcea004f8935ab6c8e426
#
_entry.id   548ae7e5191bcea004f8935ab6c8e426
#
_cell.length_a   1.000
_cell.length_b   1.000
_cell.length_c   1.000
_cell.angle_alpha   90.00
_cell.angle_beta   90.00
_cell.angle_gamma   90.00
#
_symmetry.space_group_name_H-M   'P 1'
#
loop_
_entity.id
_entity.type
_entity.pdbx_description
1 polymer ?
#
loop_
_entity_poly.entity_id
_entity_poly.type
_entity_poly.pdbx_seq_one_letter_code
_entity_poly.pdbx_strand_id
1 'polypeptide(L)'
;MLTEYSTRNDIRIFRDKVFLKYEEMKLGWLGKDINRWMILNRKKADKCMMRSFKVENQEVILEIYPSVLQSTNRASKKFYSFALGTYVETKNGKIWYSFAKTNNEIHMYTPHYFKRHKERFMCDYLTDFNNTDIVPYTRNGRKYEFWVCLDSVMVTRRVDDDFIYHITFLHKDQCTGKNYKNLFERIGSVIDECDIYEWK
;
A
#
# COMPACT_ATOMS: atom_id res chain seq x y z
N MET A 1 -3.29 6.42 -19.47
CA MET A 1 -2.64 5.15 -19.02
C MET A 1 -1.28 5.47 -18.41
N LEU A 2 -0.98 4.92 -17.25
CA LEU A 2 0.31 5.09 -16.61
C LEU A 2 1.39 4.22 -17.26
N THR A 3 2.61 4.72 -17.31
CA THR A 3 3.81 4.03 -17.82
C THR A 3 4.96 4.23 -16.84
N GLU A 4 6.09 3.60 -17.07
CA GLU A 4 7.32 3.82 -16.28
C GLU A 4 7.86 5.27 -16.37
N TYR A 5 7.38 6.06 -17.34
CA TYR A 5 7.76 7.47 -17.55
C TYR A 5 6.73 8.46 -17.01
N SER A 6 5.65 7.99 -16.38
CA SER A 6 4.61 8.86 -15.85
C SER A 6 5.15 9.70 -14.70
N THR A 7 4.87 10.99 -14.75
CA THR A 7 5.23 11.93 -13.67
C THR A 7 4.30 11.74 -12.46
N ARG A 8 4.70 12.27 -11.30
CA ARG A 8 3.83 12.28 -10.11
C ARG A 8 2.49 12.96 -10.37
N ASN A 9 2.49 14.01 -11.19
CA ASN A 9 1.25 14.69 -11.57
C ASN A 9 0.34 13.80 -12.42
N ASP A 10 0.90 13.03 -13.36
CA ASP A 10 0.12 12.07 -14.16
C ASP A 10 -0.52 11.00 -13.26
N ILE A 11 0.21 10.55 -12.23
CA ILE A 11 -0.29 9.57 -11.27
C ILE A 11 -1.42 10.16 -10.42
N ARG A 12 -1.33 11.43 -10.00
CA ARG A 12 -2.41 12.15 -9.30
C ARG A 12 -3.67 12.26 -10.15
N ILE A 13 -3.52 12.69 -11.39
CA ILE A 13 -4.64 12.78 -12.34
C ILE A 13 -5.28 11.40 -12.55
N PHE A 14 -4.47 10.35 -12.67
CA PHE A 14 -4.99 9.00 -12.81
C PHE A 14 -5.72 8.54 -11.55
N ARG A 15 -5.17 8.77 -10.34
CA ARG A 15 -5.84 8.50 -9.06
C ARG A 15 -7.23 9.12 -8.99
N ASP A 16 -7.35 10.38 -9.38
CA ASP A 16 -8.61 11.12 -9.32
C ASP A 16 -9.67 10.49 -10.26
N LYS A 17 -9.25 10.06 -11.46
CA LYS A 17 -10.10 9.29 -12.38
C LYS A 17 -10.50 7.92 -11.81
N VAL A 18 -9.59 7.25 -11.10
CA VAL A 18 -9.88 6.00 -10.40
C VAL A 18 -10.93 6.19 -9.33
N PHE A 19 -10.82 7.24 -8.50
CA PHE A 19 -11.82 7.53 -7.47
C PHE A 19 -13.18 7.88 -8.06
N LEU A 20 -13.21 8.70 -9.10
CA LEU A 20 -14.46 9.04 -9.79
C LEU A 20 -15.15 7.77 -10.31
N LYS A 21 -14.41 6.90 -11.00
CA LYS A 21 -14.94 5.64 -11.53
C LYS A 21 -15.41 4.70 -10.44
N TYR A 22 -14.66 4.59 -9.33
CA TYR A 22 -15.07 3.80 -8.18
C TYR A 22 -16.39 4.29 -7.57
N GLU A 23 -16.59 5.59 -7.40
CA GLU A 23 -17.84 6.14 -6.85
C GLU A 23 -19.04 5.88 -7.78
N GLU A 24 -18.86 6.03 -9.10
CA GLU A 24 -19.89 5.66 -10.09
C GLU A 24 -20.30 4.19 -9.95
N MET A 25 -19.33 3.28 -9.86
CA MET A 25 -19.58 1.84 -9.74
C MET A 25 -20.20 1.48 -8.38
N LYS A 26 -19.80 2.16 -7.30
CA LYS A 26 -20.32 1.97 -5.95
C LYS A 26 -21.79 2.33 -5.84
N LEU A 27 -22.23 3.38 -6.51
CA LEU A 27 -23.65 3.76 -6.62
C LEU A 27 -24.46 2.74 -7.43
N GLY A 28 -23.81 1.97 -8.29
CA GLY A 28 -24.43 0.95 -9.13
C GLY A 28 -24.31 -0.48 -8.60
N TRP A 29 -23.82 -1.36 -9.46
CA TRP A 29 -23.74 -2.81 -9.20
C TRP A 29 -22.73 -3.18 -8.11
N LEU A 30 -21.61 -2.47 -8.02
CA LEU A 30 -20.53 -2.78 -7.08
C LEU A 30 -21.00 -2.64 -5.64
N GLY A 31 -21.77 -1.61 -5.32
CA GLY A 31 -22.31 -1.42 -3.98
C GLY A 31 -23.23 -2.56 -3.52
N LYS A 32 -24.03 -3.11 -4.44
CA LYS A 32 -24.86 -4.30 -4.17
C LYS A 32 -24.00 -5.54 -3.93
N ASP A 33 -22.95 -5.72 -4.74
CA ASP A 33 -22.03 -6.85 -4.64
C ASP A 33 -21.23 -6.82 -3.33
N ILE A 34 -20.71 -5.66 -2.94
CA ILE A 34 -20.02 -5.45 -1.66
C ILE A 34 -20.96 -5.78 -0.50
N ASN A 35 -22.18 -5.25 -0.51
CA ASN A 35 -23.14 -5.49 0.57
C ASN A 35 -23.47 -6.98 0.70
N ARG A 36 -23.70 -7.68 -0.41
CA ARG A 36 -23.94 -9.12 -0.42
C ARG A 36 -22.77 -9.91 0.14
N TRP A 37 -21.56 -9.58 -0.31
CA TRP A 37 -20.34 -10.22 0.16
C TRP A 37 -20.11 -10.01 1.65
N MET A 38 -20.28 -8.79 2.14
CA MET A 38 -20.18 -8.44 3.56
C MET A 38 -21.15 -9.22 4.44
N ILE A 39 -22.38 -9.44 3.98
CA ILE A 39 -23.36 -10.25 4.70
C ILE A 39 -22.86 -11.69 4.84
N LEU A 40 -22.35 -12.28 3.77
CA LEU A 40 -21.89 -13.67 3.73
C LEU A 40 -20.60 -13.91 4.51
N ASN A 41 -19.73 -12.91 4.59
CA ASN A 41 -18.39 -13.02 5.17
C ASN A 41 -18.19 -12.24 6.47
N ARG A 42 -19.24 -11.71 7.08
CA ARG A 42 -19.19 -10.85 8.28
C ARG A 42 -18.44 -11.42 9.50
N LYS A 43 -18.23 -12.73 9.54
CA LYS A 43 -17.52 -13.43 10.63
C LYS A 43 -16.12 -13.91 10.23
N LYS A 44 -15.66 -13.58 9.04
CA LYS A 44 -14.39 -14.07 8.47
C LYS A 44 -13.51 -12.86 8.16
N ALA A 45 -12.76 -12.43 9.18
CA ALA A 45 -11.86 -11.26 9.06
C ALA A 45 -10.68 -11.49 8.09
N ASP A 46 -10.37 -12.75 7.78
CA ASP A 46 -9.27 -13.20 6.93
C ASP A 46 -9.60 -13.20 5.42
N LYS A 47 -10.82 -12.84 5.05
CA LYS A 47 -11.23 -12.86 3.64
C LYS A 47 -11.21 -11.47 3.02
N CYS A 48 -10.54 -11.37 1.88
CA CYS A 48 -10.57 -10.22 1.00
C CYS A 48 -11.50 -10.50 -0.20
N MET A 49 -12.26 -9.50 -0.61
CA MET A 49 -12.96 -9.50 -1.90
C MET A 49 -12.14 -8.71 -2.89
N MET A 50 -11.75 -9.34 -3.99
CA MET A 50 -11.05 -8.68 -5.09
C MET A 50 -11.99 -8.43 -6.26
N ARG A 51 -11.90 -7.26 -6.86
CA ARG A 51 -12.55 -6.88 -8.10
C ARG A 51 -11.58 -6.07 -8.95
N SER A 52 -11.76 -6.11 -10.26
CA SER A 52 -11.02 -5.23 -11.15
C SER A 52 -11.96 -4.47 -12.08
N PHE A 53 -11.51 -3.31 -12.52
CA PHE A 53 -12.15 -2.48 -13.52
C PHE A 53 -11.11 -1.70 -14.32
N LYS A 54 -11.50 -1.12 -15.44
CA LYS A 54 -10.58 -0.36 -16.28
C LYS A 54 -10.81 1.14 -16.18
N VAL A 55 -9.70 1.86 -16.09
CA VAL A 55 -9.63 3.33 -16.24
C VAL A 55 -8.60 3.62 -17.32
N GLU A 56 -9.00 4.29 -18.40
CA GLU A 56 -8.12 4.58 -19.56
C GLU A 56 -7.36 3.34 -20.08
N ASN A 57 -8.04 2.20 -20.19
CA ASN A 57 -7.48 0.91 -20.60
C ASN A 57 -6.48 0.28 -19.61
N GLN A 58 -6.23 0.90 -18.46
CA GLN A 58 -5.41 0.33 -17.40
C GLN A 58 -6.28 -0.38 -16.38
N GLU A 59 -5.88 -1.58 -15.99
CA GLU A 59 -6.57 -2.34 -14.96
C GLU A 59 -6.32 -1.73 -13.58
N VAL A 60 -7.40 -1.51 -12.85
CA VAL A 60 -7.40 -1.09 -11.45
C VAL A 60 -7.97 -2.21 -10.61
N ILE A 61 -7.26 -2.58 -9.57
CA ILE A 61 -7.67 -3.62 -8.62
C ILE A 61 -8.27 -2.93 -7.40
N LEU A 62 -9.44 -3.42 -6.99
CA LEU A 62 -10.12 -3.06 -5.77
C LEU A 62 -10.07 -4.24 -4.82
N GLU A 63 -9.50 -4.05 -3.67
CA GLU A 63 -9.48 -5.01 -2.57
C GLU A 63 -10.35 -4.48 -1.44
N ILE A 64 -11.23 -5.34 -0.90
CA ILE A 64 -12.16 -4.98 0.17
C ILE A 64 -11.98 -5.94 1.32
N TYR A 65 -11.74 -5.39 2.49
CA TYR A 65 -11.53 -6.11 3.73
C TYR A 65 -12.68 -5.85 4.70
N PRO A 66 -13.27 -6.88 5.32
CA PRO A 66 -14.27 -6.68 6.35
C PRO A 66 -13.60 -6.05 7.57
N SER A 67 -14.09 -4.90 8.00
CA SER A 67 -13.65 -4.31 9.27
C SER A 67 -14.49 -4.88 10.39
N VAL A 68 -13.86 -5.63 11.29
CA VAL A 68 -14.49 -6.15 12.51
C VAL A 68 -14.36 -5.08 13.58
N LEU A 69 -15.23 -4.08 13.57
CA LEU A 69 -15.41 -3.25 14.75
C LEU A 69 -16.16 -4.06 15.78
N GLN A 70 -15.50 -4.39 16.88
CA GLN A 70 -16.14 -4.87 18.10
C GLN A 70 -16.94 -3.72 18.71
N SER A 71 -18.15 -3.51 18.20
CA SER A 71 -19.10 -2.60 18.84
C SER A 71 -20.03 -3.41 19.72
N THR A 72 -20.02 -3.09 21.01
CA THR A 72 -20.94 -3.64 22.01
C THR A 72 -22.40 -3.19 21.81
N ASN A 73 -22.68 -2.31 20.88
CA ASN A 73 -24.02 -1.80 20.58
C ASN A 73 -24.62 -2.41 19.30
N ARG A 74 -25.88 -2.86 19.41
CA ARG A 74 -26.67 -3.51 18.36
C ARG A 74 -26.85 -2.73 17.05
N ALA A 75 -26.40 -1.49 16.98
CA ALA A 75 -26.45 -0.62 15.80
C ALA A 75 -25.11 -0.52 15.05
N SER A 76 -24.27 -1.57 15.03
CA SER A 76 -23.00 -1.56 14.33
C SER A 76 -23.22 -1.38 12.82
N LYS A 77 -22.95 -0.18 12.32
CA LYS A 77 -22.79 0.04 10.87
C LYS A 77 -21.67 -0.88 10.39
N LYS A 78 -21.95 -1.62 9.32
CA LYS A 78 -20.94 -2.50 8.69
C LYS A 78 -19.89 -1.61 8.05
N PHE A 79 -18.69 -1.60 8.62
CA PHE A 79 -17.57 -0.90 8.05
C PHE A 79 -16.71 -1.91 7.24
N TYR A 80 -16.16 -1.45 6.18
CA TYR A 80 -15.13 -2.15 5.43
C TYR A 80 -14.02 -1.17 5.09
N SER A 81 -12.80 -1.64 5.09
CA SER A 81 -11.68 -0.95 4.48
C SER A 81 -11.52 -1.41 3.04
N PHE A 82 -10.95 -0.57 2.21
CA PHE A 82 -10.66 -0.94 0.85
C PHE A 82 -9.34 -0.31 0.40
N ALA A 83 -8.67 -0.99 -0.52
CA ALA A 83 -7.53 -0.48 -1.25
C ALA A 83 -7.84 -0.46 -2.74
N LEU A 84 -7.47 0.62 -3.40
CA LEU A 84 -7.51 0.77 -4.86
C LEU A 84 -6.09 0.90 -5.37
N GLY A 85 -5.76 0.20 -6.45
CA GLY A 85 -4.42 0.33 -6.98
C GLY A 85 -4.28 -0.23 -8.38
N THR A 86 -3.11 0.01 -8.97
CA THR A 86 -2.78 -0.47 -10.31
C THR A 86 -1.31 -0.82 -10.42
N TYR A 87 -0.98 -1.74 -11.32
CA TYR A 87 0.39 -2.08 -11.67
C TYR A 87 0.86 -1.33 -12.91
N VAL A 88 2.13 -0.94 -12.88
CA VAL A 88 2.85 -0.45 -14.05
C VAL A 88 4.02 -1.37 -14.30
N GLU A 89 4.09 -1.94 -15.50
CA GLU A 89 5.22 -2.75 -15.94
C GLU A 89 6.41 -1.85 -16.24
N THR A 90 7.57 -2.24 -15.72
CA THR A 90 8.84 -1.57 -16.00
C THR A 90 9.89 -2.60 -16.41
N LYS A 91 11.00 -2.15 -16.96
CA LYS A 91 12.14 -3.03 -17.28
C LYS A 91 12.72 -3.78 -16.07
N ASN A 92 12.50 -3.25 -14.86
CA ASN A 92 13.03 -3.82 -13.61
C ASN A 92 11.96 -4.60 -12.82
N GLY A 93 10.77 -4.77 -13.36
CA GLY A 93 9.63 -5.45 -12.73
C GLY A 93 8.42 -4.55 -12.58
N LYS A 94 7.45 -5.00 -11.80
CA LYS A 94 6.19 -4.27 -11.61
C LYS A 94 6.31 -3.26 -10.47
N ILE A 95 5.78 -2.06 -10.70
CA ILE A 95 5.50 -1.07 -9.67
C ILE A 95 4.01 -1.15 -9.35
N TRP A 96 3.67 -1.15 -8.07
CA TRP A 96 2.30 -1.02 -7.60
C TRP A 96 2.04 0.38 -7.07
N TYR A 97 0.98 1.01 -7.55
CA TYR A 97 0.45 2.24 -6.98
C TYR A 97 -0.82 1.92 -6.22
N SER A 98 -0.86 2.23 -4.93
CA SER A 98 -2.06 2.16 -4.10
C SER A 98 -2.56 3.57 -3.80
N PHE A 99 -3.87 3.75 -3.89
CA PHE A 99 -4.53 5.05 -3.73
C PHE A 99 -5.38 5.02 -2.45
N ALA A 100 -4.94 5.76 -1.44
CA ALA A 100 -5.66 5.90 -0.18
C ALA A 100 -6.64 7.07 -0.24
N LYS A 101 -7.94 6.77 -0.08
CA LYS A 101 -9.00 7.78 -0.17
C LYS A 101 -9.08 8.67 1.07
N THR A 102 -8.77 8.14 2.25
CA THR A 102 -8.97 8.82 3.53
C THR A 102 -8.08 10.04 3.71
N ASN A 103 -6.84 9.95 3.28
CA ASN A 103 -5.82 11.01 3.38
C ASN A 103 -5.32 11.49 2.02
N ASN A 104 -5.93 11.00 0.94
CA ASN A 104 -5.59 11.33 -0.44
C ASN A 104 -4.15 10.95 -0.84
N GLU A 105 -3.52 10.03 -0.12
CA GLU A 105 -2.15 9.61 -0.37
C GLU A 105 -2.04 8.59 -1.52
N ILE A 106 -0.90 8.65 -2.18
CA ILE A 106 -0.44 7.71 -3.19
C ILE A 106 0.75 6.95 -2.62
N HIS A 107 0.62 5.66 -2.50
CA HIS A 107 1.69 4.76 -2.07
C HIS A 107 2.27 4.03 -3.28
N MET A 108 3.54 4.24 -3.56
CA MET A 108 4.25 3.56 -4.62
C MET A 108 5.15 2.48 -4.03
N TYR A 109 4.92 1.24 -4.42
CA TYR A 109 5.71 0.09 -4.00
C TYR A 109 6.66 -0.32 -5.12
N THR A 110 7.96 -0.29 -4.84
CA THR A 110 8.99 -0.61 -5.82
C THR A 110 9.07 -2.12 -6.11
N PRO A 111 9.66 -2.54 -7.26
CA PRO A 111 9.93 -3.95 -7.52
C PRO A 111 10.78 -4.61 -6.43
N HIS A 112 11.73 -3.88 -5.85
CA HIS A 112 12.55 -4.35 -4.74
C HIS A 112 11.72 -4.64 -3.49
N TYR A 113 10.75 -3.75 -3.17
CA TYR A 113 9.83 -3.96 -2.05
C TYR A 113 9.10 -5.31 -2.20
N PHE A 114 8.51 -5.59 -3.35
CA PHE A 114 7.78 -6.84 -3.60
C PHE A 114 8.67 -8.07 -3.53
N LYS A 115 9.87 -8.00 -4.11
CA LYS A 115 10.84 -9.08 -4.03
C LYS A 115 11.13 -9.43 -2.58
N ARG A 116 11.41 -8.45 -1.73
CA ARG A 116 11.71 -8.63 -0.32
C ARG A 116 10.49 -9.08 0.48
N HIS A 117 9.32 -8.55 0.17
CA HIS A 117 8.09 -8.97 0.81
C HIS A 117 7.78 -10.44 0.49
N LYS A 118 7.85 -10.85 -0.77
CA LYS A 118 7.63 -12.23 -1.19
C LYS A 118 8.65 -13.21 -0.57
N GLU A 119 9.89 -12.80 -0.43
CA GLU A 119 10.97 -13.62 0.18
C GLU A 119 10.77 -13.83 1.69
N ARG A 120 10.08 -12.94 2.38
CA ARG A 120 10.04 -12.85 3.84
C ARG A 120 8.66 -13.05 4.44
N PHE A 121 7.62 -12.86 3.66
CA PHE A 121 6.23 -13.01 4.07
C PHE A 121 5.44 -13.82 3.05
N MET A 122 4.76 -14.85 3.53
CA MET A 122 3.88 -15.68 2.70
C MET A 122 2.42 -15.18 2.72
N CYS A 123 2.12 -14.00 3.24
CA CYS A 123 0.76 -13.49 3.39
C CYS A 123 0.51 -12.13 2.72
N ASP A 124 -0.76 -11.81 2.53
CA ASP A 124 -1.27 -10.70 1.76
C ASP A 124 -0.83 -9.32 2.27
N TYR A 125 -0.57 -8.43 1.32
CA TYR A 125 0.23 -7.20 1.40
C TYR A 125 -0.30 -6.08 2.29
N LEU A 126 -1.52 -6.15 2.84
CA LEU A 126 -2.20 -4.96 3.33
C LEU A 126 -2.77 -5.06 4.76
N THR A 127 -2.54 -6.15 5.47
CA THR A 127 -3.27 -6.41 6.72
C THR A 127 -2.78 -5.67 7.96
N ASP A 128 -1.58 -5.07 7.96
CA ASP A 128 -0.98 -4.56 9.20
C ASP A 128 -0.83 -3.05 9.33
N PHE A 129 -1.44 -2.26 8.44
CA PHE A 129 -1.33 -0.78 8.51
C PHE A 129 -2.05 -0.13 9.71
N ASN A 130 -2.84 -0.87 10.48
CA ASN A 130 -3.69 -0.29 11.52
C ASN A 130 -2.96 0.03 12.85
N ASN A 131 -1.74 -0.47 13.06
CA ASN A 131 -0.94 -0.22 14.27
C ASN A 131 0.52 0.02 13.89
N THR A 132 0.77 1.09 13.17
CA THR A 132 2.10 1.41 12.67
C THR A 132 2.66 2.61 13.40
N ASP A 133 3.80 2.43 14.09
CA ASP A 133 4.59 3.54 14.61
C ASP A 133 5.49 4.06 13.50
N ILE A 134 5.49 5.39 13.29
CA ILE A 134 6.33 6.03 12.28
C ILE A 134 7.55 6.64 12.96
N VAL A 135 8.73 6.14 12.65
CA VAL A 135 10.00 6.63 13.17
C VAL A 135 10.73 7.39 12.06
N PRO A 136 10.97 8.70 12.23
CA PRO A 136 11.70 9.48 11.24
C PRO A 136 13.20 9.09 11.22
N TYR A 137 13.77 9.08 10.02
CA TYR A 137 15.18 8.78 9.82
C TYR A 137 15.77 9.71 8.76
N THR A 138 16.98 10.19 8.97
CA THR A 138 17.70 11.04 7.99
C THR A 138 19.01 10.40 7.60
N ARG A 139 19.25 10.27 6.29
CA ARG A 139 20.51 9.80 5.72
C ARG A 139 20.90 10.64 4.51
N ASN A 140 22.15 11.09 4.47
CA ASN A 140 22.69 11.89 3.37
C ASN A 140 21.82 13.11 3.01
N GLY A 141 21.25 13.77 4.03
CA GLY A 141 20.36 14.92 3.86
C GLY A 141 18.93 14.57 3.38
N ARG A 142 18.62 13.30 3.15
CA ARG A 142 17.28 12.83 2.74
C ARG A 142 16.52 12.31 3.94
N LYS A 143 15.21 12.59 3.97
CA LYS A 143 14.30 12.14 5.03
C LYS A 143 13.60 10.85 4.61
N TYR A 144 13.60 9.88 5.49
CA TYR A 144 12.93 8.58 5.38
C TYR A 144 12.02 8.39 6.59
N GLU A 145 11.10 7.45 6.47
CA GLU A 145 10.23 7.03 7.56
C GLU A 145 10.32 5.50 7.68
N PHE A 146 10.51 5.00 8.89
CA PHE A 146 10.34 3.60 9.20
C PHE A 146 8.95 3.39 9.74
N TRP A 147 8.16 2.63 9.02
CA TRP A 147 6.84 2.23 9.47
C TRP A 147 6.96 0.89 10.17
N VAL A 148 6.91 0.93 11.49
CA VAL A 148 7.13 -0.23 12.36
C VAL A 148 5.79 -0.88 12.62
N CYS A 149 5.59 -2.07 12.06
CA CYS A 149 4.45 -2.94 12.29
C CYS A 149 4.81 -4.03 13.31
N LEU A 150 3.83 -4.84 13.72
CA LEU A 150 4.04 -5.89 14.72
C LEU A 150 5.20 -6.83 14.39
N ASP A 151 5.28 -7.28 13.14
CA ASP A 151 6.25 -8.28 12.67
C ASP A 151 7.19 -7.77 11.56
N SER A 152 7.14 -6.47 11.24
CA SER A 152 7.87 -5.93 10.10
C SER A 152 8.21 -4.46 10.25
N VAL A 153 9.20 -4.03 9.47
CA VAL A 153 9.55 -2.62 9.28
C VAL A 153 9.55 -2.32 7.79
N MET A 154 8.76 -1.35 7.39
CA MET A 154 8.78 -0.81 6.03
C MET A 154 9.64 0.43 6.00
N VAL A 155 10.56 0.50 5.06
CA VAL A 155 11.35 1.70 4.80
C VAL A 155 10.65 2.49 3.72
N THR A 156 10.23 3.70 4.05
CA THR A 156 9.51 4.57 3.15
C THR A 156 10.20 5.91 3.02
N ARG A 157 9.88 6.63 1.95
CA ARG A 157 10.29 8.01 1.74
C ARG A 157 9.07 8.82 1.30
N ARG A 158 8.72 9.82 2.09
CA ARG A 158 7.73 10.81 1.69
C ARG A 158 8.42 11.83 0.78
N VAL A 159 8.01 11.90 -0.47
CA VAL A 159 8.58 12.81 -1.48
C VAL A 159 7.75 14.07 -1.66
N ASP A 160 6.44 13.97 -1.45
CA ASP A 160 5.48 15.08 -1.40
C ASP A 160 4.48 14.81 -0.27
N ASP A 161 3.62 15.77 0.03
CA ASP A 161 2.62 15.66 1.09
C ASP A 161 1.66 14.47 0.86
N ASP A 162 1.42 14.14 -0.41
CA ASP A 162 0.52 13.06 -0.81
C ASP A 162 1.21 11.86 -1.48
N PHE A 163 2.58 11.81 -1.53
CA PHE A 163 3.28 10.76 -2.28
C PHE A 163 4.35 10.07 -1.44
N ILE A 164 4.17 8.76 -1.22
CA ILE A 164 5.02 7.93 -0.37
C ILE A 164 5.61 6.78 -1.17
N TYR A 165 6.93 6.65 -1.18
CA TYR A 165 7.64 5.51 -1.75
C TYR A 165 7.88 4.44 -0.69
N HIS A 166 7.44 3.22 -0.96
CA HIS A 166 7.81 2.03 -0.20
C HIS A 166 9.02 1.38 -0.86
N ILE A 167 10.18 1.56 -0.24
CA ILE A 167 11.48 1.20 -0.82
C ILE A 167 11.80 -0.25 -0.56
N THR A 168 11.70 -0.70 0.70
CA THR A 168 12.01 -2.06 1.10
C THR A 168 11.22 -2.48 2.32
N PHE A 169 11.26 -3.77 2.57
CA PHE A 169 10.56 -4.42 3.67
C PHE A 169 11.54 -5.31 4.45
N LEU A 170 11.50 -5.21 5.78
CA LEU A 170 12.33 -5.98 6.71
C LEU A 170 11.44 -6.75 7.67
N HIS A 171 11.75 -8.02 7.89
CA HIS A 171 11.10 -8.80 8.93
C HIS A 171 11.66 -8.45 10.31
N LYS A 172 10.82 -8.53 11.36
CA LYS A 172 11.22 -8.21 12.74
C LYS A 172 12.44 -8.99 13.22
N ASP A 173 12.56 -10.26 12.84
CA ASP A 173 13.72 -11.10 13.21
C ASP A 173 15.04 -10.57 12.66
N GLN A 174 14.99 -9.74 11.62
CA GLN A 174 16.16 -9.05 11.09
C GLN A 174 16.48 -7.76 11.84
N CYS A 175 15.52 -7.30 12.66
CA CYS A 175 15.59 -6.07 13.43
C CYS A 175 15.91 -6.31 14.92
N THR A 176 15.96 -7.56 15.41
CA THR A 176 16.17 -7.89 16.82
C THR A 176 17.61 -8.28 17.15
N GLY A 177 18.03 -7.98 18.39
CA GLY A 177 19.32 -8.38 18.94
C GLY A 177 20.47 -7.40 18.70
N LYS A 178 21.72 -7.89 18.80
CA LYS A 178 22.97 -7.13 18.55
C LYS A 178 23.00 -6.43 17.19
N ASN A 179 22.09 -6.78 16.30
CA ASN A 179 21.93 -6.24 14.95
C ASN A 179 21.22 -4.89 14.89
N TYR A 180 20.72 -4.33 16.01
CA TYR A 180 20.02 -3.04 15.97
C TYR A 180 20.92 -1.90 15.48
N LYS A 181 22.21 -1.90 15.86
CA LYS A 181 23.20 -0.96 15.30
C LYS A 181 23.51 -1.24 13.83
N ASN A 182 23.62 -2.51 13.45
CA ASN A 182 23.86 -2.94 12.08
C ASN A 182 22.61 -2.78 11.19
N LEU A 183 21.42 -2.64 11.78
CA LEU A 183 20.20 -2.41 11.04
C LEU A 183 20.24 -1.06 10.30
N PHE A 184 20.65 0.00 10.99
CA PHE A 184 20.75 1.33 10.39
C PHE A 184 21.82 1.38 9.28
N GLU A 185 22.94 0.67 9.43
CA GLU A 185 23.96 0.55 8.39
C GLU A 185 23.44 -0.29 7.20
N ARG A 186 22.78 -1.42 7.45
CA ARG A 186 22.19 -2.26 6.41
C ARG A 186 21.03 -1.57 5.68
N ILE A 187 20.17 -0.90 6.41
CA ILE A 187 19.09 -0.08 5.81
C ILE A 187 19.70 1.01 4.97
N GLY A 188 20.79 1.61 5.44
CA GLY A 188 21.55 2.60 4.70
C GLY A 188 22.03 2.10 3.35
N SER A 189 22.67 0.94 3.29
CA SER A 189 23.14 0.35 2.03
C SER A 189 22.00 0.01 1.07
N VAL A 190 20.89 -0.50 1.60
CA VAL A 190 19.69 -0.79 0.79
C VAL A 190 19.05 0.49 0.25
N ILE A 191 19.03 1.57 1.04
CA ILE A 191 18.55 2.87 0.58
C ILE A 191 19.44 3.40 -0.53
N ASP A 192 20.78 3.32 -0.37
CA ASP A 192 21.73 3.76 -1.37
C ASP A 192 21.57 2.97 -2.69
N GLU A 193 21.31 1.66 -2.63
CA GLU A 193 20.99 0.83 -3.80
C GLU A 193 19.66 1.23 -4.46
N CYS A 194 18.66 1.66 -3.68
CA CYS A 194 17.35 2.03 -4.18
C CYS A 194 17.26 3.48 -4.67
N ASP A 195 18.13 4.36 -4.20
CA ASP A 195 18.22 5.76 -4.67
C ASP A 195 18.66 5.85 -6.15
N ILE A 196 19.20 4.75 -6.73
CA ILE A 196 19.46 4.62 -8.18
C ILE A 196 18.17 4.70 -9.01
N TYR A 197 17.01 4.44 -8.40
CA TYR A 197 15.69 4.61 -9.02
C TYR A 197 15.14 6.03 -8.88
N GLU A 198 16.01 7.05 -8.82
CA GLU A 198 15.55 8.44 -8.87
C GLU A 198 14.80 8.66 -10.19
N TRP A 199 13.52 8.80 -10.08
CA TRP A 199 12.65 9.27 -11.14
C TRP A 199 13.00 10.74 -11.42
N LYS A 200 13.63 10.97 -12.58
CA LYS A 200 13.87 12.32 -13.09
C LYS A 200 12.57 13.00 -13.47
#